data_f6bab62b74deefd47976992a43551724
#
_entry.id   f6bab62b74deefd47976992a43551724
#
_cell.length_a   1.000
_cell.length_b   1.000
_cell.length_c   1.000
_cell.angle_alpha   90.00
_cell.angle_beta   90.00
_cell.angle_gamma   90.00
#
_symmetry.space_group_name_H-M   'P 1'
#
loop_
_entity.id
_entity.type
_entity.pdbx_description
1 polymer ?
#
loop_
_entity_poly.entity_id
_entity_poly.type
_entity_poly.pdbx_seq_one_letter_code
_entity_poly.pdbx_strand_id
1 'polypeptide(L)'
;LGRFRQFEVVGELGAITNSLELPWRGVGSSQLLLGDYNNTNDTPFVGQFMKVGMPAEADYDMIRRNFWLVSDAAYKMALREAAAKEAALKSNPQTPEEAQLPDLVKAEPITKIVESKVPYEIDIKKWENTIRELSAIFKNYKEIYNSSVGISGLDMEVYKQTSEDVTMKQPVTYVNLFAQGYVTTEDGVRIGDALSILVARPQDMPSLEDLKKKVTAFAENLMKLRNAPVVEEFYSGPVLFEDGA
;
A
#
# COMPACT_ATOMS: atom_id res chain seq x y z
N LEU A 1 -16.48 4.00 0.69
CA LEU A 1 -16.25 5.44 0.61
C LEU A 1 -15.03 5.80 1.45
N GLY A 2 -14.19 6.64 0.94
CA GLY A 2 -13.08 7.19 1.69
C GLY A 2 -12.77 8.61 1.25
N ARG A 3 -12.12 9.37 2.12
CA ARG A 3 -11.41 10.58 1.76
C ARG A 3 -9.97 10.47 2.23
N PHE A 4 -9.06 11.01 1.47
CA PHE A 4 -7.65 10.94 1.78
C PHE A 4 -6.92 12.20 1.33
N ARG A 5 -5.83 12.48 2.00
CA ARG A 5 -4.79 13.40 1.57
C ARG A 5 -3.44 12.73 1.68
N GLN A 6 -2.49 13.18 0.92
CA GLN A 6 -1.14 12.62 0.93
C GLN A 6 -0.10 13.69 0.69
N PHE A 7 1.10 13.41 1.13
CA PHE A 7 2.27 14.25 0.87
C PHE A 7 3.47 13.39 0.50
N GLU A 8 4.41 13.99 -0.20
CA GLU A 8 5.69 13.39 -0.52
C GLU A 8 6.76 14.46 -0.61
N VAL A 9 7.92 14.19 -0.05
CA VAL A 9 9.14 14.99 -0.22
C VAL A 9 10.28 14.04 -0.53
N VAL A 10 10.99 14.27 -1.64
CA VAL A 10 12.14 13.45 -2.07
C VAL A 10 13.34 14.37 -2.31
N GLY A 11 14.51 13.89 -1.93
CA GLY A 11 15.75 14.60 -2.14
C GLY A 11 16.89 13.69 -2.56
N GLU A 12 17.80 14.24 -3.34
CA GLU A 12 19.00 13.57 -3.83
C GLU A 12 20.20 14.47 -3.57
N LEU A 13 21.25 13.93 -2.99
CA LEU A 13 22.51 14.63 -2.74
C LEU A 13 22.33 16.05 -2.13
N GLY A 14 21.40 16.19 -1.19
CA GLY A 14 21.11 17.44 -0.50
C GLY A 14 20.25 18.46 -1.28
N ALA A 15 19.70 18.10 -2.42
CA ALA A 15 18.71 18.88 -3.14
C ALA A 15 17.34 18.24 -3.06
N ILE A 16 16.26 19.03 -2.99
CA ILE A 16 14.90 18.50 -3.09
C ILE A 16 14.57 18.31 -4.56
N THR A 17 14.19 17.10 -4.95
CA THR A 17 13.81 16.72 -6.32
C THR A 17 12.31 16.64 -6.51
N ASN A 18 11.56 16.37 -5.43
CA ASN A 18 10.10 16.39 -5.42
C ASN A 18 9.58 16.92 -4.08
N SER A 19 8.55 17.74 -4.11
CA SER A 19 7.83 18.20 -2.92
C SER A 19 6.37 18.42 -3.29
N LEU A 20 5.48 17.60 -2.73
CA LEU A 20 4.08 17.55 -3.09
C LEU A 20 3.23 17.41 -1.83
N GLU A 21 2.21 18.24 -1.73
CA GLU A 21 1.09 18.06 -0.81
C GLU A 21 -0.20 18.06 -1.59
N LEU A 22 -0.95 16.96 -1.53
CA LEU A 22 -2.25 16.86 -2.17
C LEU A 22 -3.36 17.15 -1.16
N PRO A 23 -4.32 18.01 -1.53
CA PRO A 23 -5.48 18.28 -0.67
C PRO A 23 -6.35 17.05 -0.51
N TRP A 24 -7.31 17.13 0.39
CA TRP A 24 -8.32 16.08 0.57
C TRP A 24 -9.02 15.75 -0.74
N ARG A 25 -9.12 14.45 -1.02
CA ARG A 25 -9.84 13.89 -2.17
C ARG A 25 -10.76 12.79 -1.70
N GLY A 26 -11.91 12.67 -2.34
CA GLY A 26 -12.85 11.59 -2.11
C GLY A 26 -12.66 10.45 -3.09
N VAL A 27 -12.84 9.23 -2.64
CA VAL A 27 -12.89 8.03 -3.47
C VAL A 27 -14.01 7.13 -2.99
N GLY A 28 -14.77 6.60 -3.93
CA GLY A 28 -15.78 5.57 -3.68
C GLY A 28 -15.44 4.32 -4.46
N SER A 29 -15.82 3.19 -3.92
CA SER A 29 -15.74 1.93 -4.64
C SER A 29 -16.92 1.05 -4.27
N SER A 30 -17.37 0.24 -5.22
CA SER A 30 -18.36 -0.79 -5.03
C SER A 30 -17.80 -2.11 -5.51
N GLN A 31 -18.05 -3.14 -4.75
CA GLN A 31 -17.73 -4.52 -5.11
C GLN A 31 -19.02 -5.32 -4.98
N LEU A 32 -19.34 -6.07 -6.01
CA LEU A 32 -20.47 -6.99 -6.03
C LEU A 32 -19.99 -8.40 -6.32
N LEU A 33 -20.41 -9.30 -5.47
CA LEU A 33 -20.16 -10.73 -5.59
C LEU A 33 -21.54 -11.40 -5.81
N LEU A 34 -21.64 -12.24 -6.82
CA LEU A 34 -22.78 -13.09 -7.06
C LEU A 34 -22.37 -14.53 -6.82
N GLY A 35 -23.07 -15.18 -5.92
CA GLY A 35 -22.83 -16.55 -5.54
C GLY A 35 -23.83 -16.98 -4.48
N ASP A 36 -23.78 -18.19 -4.03
CA ASP A 36 -24.66 -18.66 -2.98
C ASP A 36 -23.86 -19.17 -1.76
N TYR A 37 -24.59 -19.33 -0.64
CA TYR A 37 -24.04 -19.82 0.61
C TYR A 37 -24.21 -21.33 0.80
N ASN A 38 -24.92 -21.99 -0.12
CA ASN A 38 -25.34 -23.36 0.03
C ASN A 38 -24.77 -24.30 -1.02
N ASN A 39 -24.53 -23.76 -2.22
CA ASN A 39 -23.93 -24.54 -3.31
C ASN A 39 -22.47 -24.17 -3.50
N THR A 40 -21.84 -25.02 -4.15
CA THR A 40 -20.43 -25.23 -4.16
C THR A 40 -19.90 -25.15 -5.56
N ASN A 41 -18.78 -24.54 -5.67
CA ASN A 41 -17.96 -24.73 -6.85
C ASN A 41 -16.52 -24.34 -6.53
N ASP A 42 -15.60 -24.98 -7.18
CA ASP A 42 -14.15 -24.82 -7.05
C ASP A 42 -13.60 -23.67 -7.88
N THR A 43 -14.43 -23.07 -8.73
CA THR A 43 -13.98 -21.94 -9.54
C THR A 43 -13.95 -20.69 -8.68
N PRO A 44 -12.78 -20.07 -8.43
CA PRO A 44 -12.70 -18.90 -7.61
C PRO A 44 -13.55 -17.78 -8.22
N PHE A 45 -14.49 -17.29 -7.43
CA PHE A 45 -15.34 -16.18 -7.82
C PHE A 45 -14.57 -14.87 -7.67
N VAL A 46 -14.30 -14.20 -8.79
CA VAL A 46 -13.63 -12.90 -8.79
C VAL A 46 -14.68 -11.80 -8.86
N GLY A 47 -14.95 -11.18 -7.72
CA GLY A 47 -15.84 -10.03 -7.65
C GLY A 47 -15.25 -8.81 -8.36
N GLN A 48 -16.10 -8.08 -9.08
CA GLN A 48 -15.68 -6.87 -9.76
C GLN A 48 -15.60 -5.68 -8.81
N PHE A 49 -14.47 -4.99 -8.84
CA PHE A 49 -14.19 -3.84 -8.01
C PHE A 49 -14.16 -2.56 -8.87
N MET A 50 -15.20 -1.75 -8.75
CA MET A 50 -15.32 -0.51 -9.50
C MET A 50 -14.98 0.68 -8.61
N LYS A 51 -14.17 1.62 -9.13
CA LYS A 51 -13.77 2.85 -8.42
C LYS A 51 -14.33 4.08 -9.12
N VAL A 52 -14.66 5.08 -8.34
CA VAL A 52 -15.12 6.39 -8.83
C VAL A 52 -14.59 7.49 -7.93
N GLY A 53 -14.27 8.64 -8.52
CA GLY A 53 -13.96 9.85 -7.77
C GLY A 53 -15.21 10.35 -7.01
N MET A 54 -15.00 10.76 -5.76
CA MET A 54 -16.01 11.34 -4.91
C MET A 54 -15.61 12.76 -4.52
N PRO A 55 -16.55 13.65 -4.20
CA PRO A 55 -16.20 14.96 -3.65
C PRO A 55 -15.47 14.79 -2.31
N ALA A 56 -14.52 15.66 -2.03
CA ALA A 56 -13.82 15.70 -0.75
C ALA A 56 -14.75 16.17 0.38
N GLU A 57 -15.69 17.01 0.04
CA GLU A 57 -16.74 17.52 0.93
C GLU A 57 -18.00 16.66 0.82
N ALA A 58 -18.80 16.66 1.88
CA ALA A 58 -20.02 15.86 1.94
C ALA A 58 -21.13 16.47 1.06
N ASP A 59 -21.15 16.09 -0.20
CA ASP A 59 -22.25 16.33 -1.14
C ASP A 59 -23.06 15.03 -1.28
N TYR A 60 -24.20 14.97 -0.63
CA TYR A 60 -25.02 13.77 -0.58
C TYR A 60 -25.51 13.33 -1.97
N ASP A 61 -25.98 14.25 -2.78
CA ASP A 61 -26.57 13.92 -4.09
C ASP A 61 -25.48 13.44 -5.07
N MET A 62 -24.34 14.06 -5.05
CA MET A 62 -23.20 13.63 -5.87
C MET A 62 -22.66 12.27 -5.41
N ILE A 63 -22.49 12.07 -4.10
CA ILE A 63 -22.06 10.78 -3.54
C ILE A 63 -23.06 9.69 -3.92
N ARG A 64 -24.37 9.92 -3.69
CA ARG A 64 -25.42 8.97 -4.03
C ARG A 64 -25.42 8.60 -5.52
N ARG A 65 -25.36 9.61 -6.40
CA ARG A 65 -25.31 9.39 -7.85
C ARG A 65 -24.09 8.58 -8.27
N ASN A 66 -22.92 8.93 -7.76
CA ASN A 66 -21.68 8.25 -8.11
C ASN A 66 -21.66 6.80 -7.61
N PHE A 67 -22.18 6.55 -6.39
CA PHE A 67 -22.34 5.20 -5.89
C PHE A 67 -23.34 4.38 -6.71
N TRP A 68 -24.45 4.99 -7.11
CA TRP A 68 -25.41 4.31 -7.97
C TRP A 68 -24.77 3.88 -9.29
N LEU A 69 -24.07 4.79 -9.95
CA LEU A 69 -23.41 4.50 -11.23
C LEU A 69 -22.35 3.40 -11.11
N VAL A 70 -21.49 3.47 -10.08
CA VAL A 70 -20.42 2.48 -9.90
C VAL A 70 -20.99 1.12 -9.47
N SER A 71 -22.07 1.10 -8.69
CA SER A 71 -22.73 -0.14 -8.28
C SER A 71 -23.49 -0.80 -9.43
N ASP A 72 -24.16 -0.03 -10.30
CA ASP A 72 -24.80 -0.55 -11.51
C ASP A 72 -23.77 -1.18 -12.46
N ALA A 73 -22.64 -0.51 -12.65
CA ALA A 73 -21.55 -1.05 -13.46
C ALA A 73 -20.98 -2.34 -12.85
N ALA A 74 -20.70 -2.35 -11.54
CA ALA A 74 -20.21 -3.53 -10.83
C ALA A 74 -21.20 -4.70 -10.89
N TYR A 75 -22.51 -4.44 -10.78
CA TYR A 75 -23.55 -5.44 -10.90
C TYR A 75 -23.57 -6.09 -12.29
N LYS A 76 -23.54 -5.27 -13.35
CA LYS A 76 -23.50 -5.77 -14.73
C LYS A 76 -22.25 -6.62 -15.01
N MET A 77 -21.12 -6.26 -14.43
CA MET A 77 -19.90 -7.06 -14.54
C MET A 77 -20.03 -8.37 -13.75
N ALA A 78 -20.54 -8.33 -12.52
CA ALA A 78 -20.75 -9.52 -11.71
C ALA A 78 -21.70 -10.53 -12.38
N LEU A 79 -22.76 -10.07 -13.08
CA LEU A 79 -23.62 -10.94 -13.88
C LEU A 79 -22.86 -11.66 -15.01
N ARG A 80 -21.96 -10.97 -15.69
CA ARG A 80 -21.14 -11.58 -16.76
C ARG A 80 -20.18 -12.64 -16.20
N GLU A 81 -19.54 -12.32 -15.07
CA GLU A 81 -18.63 -13.26 -14.39
C GLU A 81 -19.38 -14.51 -13.90
N ALA A 82 -20.57 -14.33 -13.31
CA ALA A 82 -21.41 -15.46 -12.87
C ALA A 82 -21.80 -16.36 -14.07
N ALA A 83 -22.18 -15.78 -15.21
CA ALA A 83 -22.50 -16.54 -16.40
C ALA A 83 -21.28 -17.27 -16.98
N ALA A 84 -20.09 -16.63 -16.97
CA ALA A 84 -18.85 -17.25 -17.40
C ALA A 84 -18.47 -18.44 -16.50
N LYS A 85 -18.63 -18.27 -15.18
CA LYS A 85 -18.43 -19.32 -14.19
C LYS A 85 -19.37 -20.52 -14.41
N GLU A 86 -20.65 -20.27 -14.60
CA GLU A 86 -21.63 -21.33 -14.89
C GLU A 86 -21.27 -22.09 -16.18
N ALA A 87 -20.80 -21.39 -17.19
CA ALA A 87 -20.35 -22.05 -18.43
C ALA A 87 -19.08 -22.89 -18.21
N ALA A 88 -18.12 -22.39 -17.42
CA ALA A 88 -16.91 -23.15 -17.08
C ALA A 88 -17.21 -24.42 -16.31
N LEU A 89 -18.12 -24.37 -15.34
CA LEU A 89 -18.56 -25.53 -14.55
C LEU A 89 -19.25 -26.60 -15.39
N LYS A 90 -20.01 -26.19 -16.41
CA LYS A 90 -20.61 -27.13 -17.36
C LYS A 90 -19.57 -27.86 -18.23
N SER A 91 -18.44 -27.19 -18.49
CA SER A 91 -17.37 -27.74 -19.33
C SER A 91 -16.36 -28.59 -18.53
N ASN A 92 -16.18 -28.30 -17.24
CA ASN A 92 -15.28 -29.00 -16.33
C ASN A 92 -16.07 -29.50 -15.10
N PRO A 93 -16.60 -30.73 -15.14
CA PRO A 93 -17.33 -31.28 -14.03
C PRO A 93 -16.47 -31.37 -12.76
N GLN A 94 -17.02 -30.89 -11.67
CA GLN A 94 -16.36 -30.91 -10.36
C GLN A 94 -16.38 -32.29 -9.74
N THR A 95 -15.46 -32.61 -8.85
CA THR A 95 -15.56 -33.75 -7.95
C THR A 95 -16.72 -33.55 -6.96
N PRO A 96 -17.30 -34.62 -6.41
CA PRO A 96 -18.37 -34.49 -5.43
C PRO A 96 -17.99 -33.69 -4.16
N GLU A 97 -16.72 -33.66 -3.82
CA GLU A 97 -16.18 -32.92 -2.66
C GLU A 97 -16.05 -31.42 -2.98
N GLU A 98 -15.49 -31.07 -4.13
CA GLU A 98 -15.40 -29.67 -4.61
C GLU A 98 -16.81 -29.11 -4.80
N ALA A 99 -17.73 -29.91 -5.32
CA ALA A 99 -19.12 -29.55 -5.44
C ALA A 99 -19.80 -29.25 -4.09
N GLN A 100 -19.20 -29.39 -2.94
CA GLN A 100 -19.78 -29.09 -1.61
C GLN A 100 -19.31 -27.78 -0.96
N LEU A 101 -18.42 -27.02 -1.57
CA LEU A 101 -17.92 -25.77 -1.02
C LEU A 101 -18.79 -24.57 -1.46
N PRO A 102 -19.30 -23.74 -0.55
CA PRO A 102 -20.10 -22.59 -0.92
C PRO A 102 -19.27 -21.51 -1.59
N ASP A 103 -19.87 -20.76 -2.50
CA ASP A 103 -19.27 -19.59 -3.13
C ASP A 103 -18.89 -18.50 -2.12
N LEU A 104 -19.72 -18.33 -1.12
CA LEU A 104 -19.62 -17.27 -0.13
C LEU A 104 -19.67 -17.86 1.29
N VAL A 105 -18.87 -17.31 2.17
CA VAL A 105 -18.90 -17.66 3.60
C VAL A 105 -19.82 -16.69 4.33
N LYS A 106 -20.82 -17.22 5.02
CA LYS A 106 -21.70 -16.43 5.88
C LYS A 106 -20.95 -16.03 7.14
N ALA A 107 -20.88 -14.73 7.42
CA ALA A 107 -20.26 -14.18 8.61
C ALA A 107 -21.27 -13.44 9.48
N GLU A 108 -21.02 -13.39 10.79
CA GLU A 108 -21.83 -12.58 11.70
C GLU A 108 -21.62 -11.08 11.42
N PRO A 109 -22.67 -10.27 11.49
CA PRO A 109 -22.56 -8.81 11.30
C PRO A 109 -21.62 -8.17 12.31
N ILE A 110 -20.75 -7.29 11.84
CA ILE A 110 -19.82 -6.54 12.69
C ILE A 110 -20.04 -5.05 12.46
N THR A 111 -20.35 -4.35 13.54
CA THR A 111 -20.37 -2.89 13.54
C THR A 111 -19.19 -2.38 14.33
N LYS A 112 -18.26 -1.69 13.67
CA LYS A 112 -17.10 -1.06 14.31
C LYS A 112 -16.95 0.37 13.83
N ILE A 113 -17.13 1.29 14.76
CA ILE A 113 -16.91 2.71 14.53
C ILE A 113 -15.72 3.14 15.38
N VAL A 114 -14.65 3.59 14.72
CA VAL A 114 -13.49 4.19 15.38
C VAL A 114 -13.58 5.69 15.19
N GLU A 115 -13.98 6.41 16.22
CA GLU A 115 -14.25 7.85 16.14
C GLU A 115 -13.01 8.71 16.37
N SER A 116 -12.03 8.23 17.12
CA SER A 116 -10.85 9.02 17.46
C SER A 116 -9.90 9.14 16.27
N LYS A 117 -9.97 10.26 15.59
CA LYS A 117 -8.92 10.67 14.67
C LYS A 117 -7.78 11.29 15.48
N VAL A 118 -6.65 10.64 15.49
CA VAL A 118 -5.43 11.22 16.07
C VAL A 118 -4.94 12.34 15.14
N PRO A 119 -4.51 13.51 15.68
CA PRO A 119 -3.98 14.60 14.87
C PRO A 119 -2.86 14.11 13.95
N TYR A 120 -2.96 14.45 12.66
CA TYR A 120 -1.99 14.12 11.63
C TYR A 120 -1.53 15.44 11.01
N GLU A 121 -0.44 15.99 11.58
CA GLU A 121 0.08 17.30 11.18
C GLU A 121 1.19 17.13 10.15
N ILE A 122 1.05 17.83 9.03
CA ILE A 122 2.04 17.84 7.95
C ILE A 122 2.71 19.23 7.96
N ASP A 123 4.03 19.24 8.12
CA ASP A 123 4.87 20.41 7.93
C ASP A 123 5.88 20.12 6.80
N ILE A 124 5.49 20.44 5.60
CA ILE A 124 6.28 20.19 4.38
C ILE A 124 7.64 20.85 4.47
N LYS A 125 7.74 22.09 4.96
CA LYS A 125 9.02 22.81 5.06
C LYS A 125 9.99 22.15 6.02
N LYS A 126 9.49 21.65 7.14
CA LYS A 126 10.28 20.87 8.07
C LYS A 126 10.82 19.61 7.40
N TRP A 127 9.97 18.90 6.66
CA TRP A 127 10.38 17.67 5.96
C TRP A 127 11.34 17.96 4.81
N GLU A 128 11.16 19.01 4.05
CA GLU A 128 12.15 19.43 3.05
C GLU A 128 13.53 19.64 3.65
N ASN A 129 13.63 20.34 4.79
CA ASN A 129 14.89 20.53 5.48
C ASN A 129 15.50 19.21 5.97
N THR A 130 14.68 18.37 6.59
CA THR A 130 15.10 17.05 7.05
C THR A 130 15.63 16.19 5.88
N ILE A 131 14.91 16.13 4.77
CA ILE A 131 15.31 15.35 3.59
C ILE A 131 16.57 15.91 2.91
N ARG A 132 16.75 17.24 2.87
CA ARG A 132 18.02 17.84 2.40
C ARG A 132 19.21 17.35 3.23
N GLU A 133 19.08 17.35 4.55
CA GLU A 133 20.17 16.91 5.44
C GLU A 133 20.44 15.41 5.30
N LEU A 134 19.40 14.60 5.25
CA LEU A 134 19.56 13.16 5.12
C LEU A 134 20.13 12.74 3.76
N SER A 135 19.62 13.31 2.67
CA SER A 135 20.13 12.99 1.33
C SER A 135 21.54 13.51 1.09
N ALA A 136 21.96 14.58 1.79
CA ALA A 136 23.32 15.09 1.70
C ALA A 136 24.37 14.11 2.25
N ILE A 137 24.01 13.15 3.10
CA ILE A 137 24.90 12.11 3.62
C ILE A 137 25.58 11.34 2.48
N PHE A 138 24.84 11.05 1.41
CA PHE A 138 25.36 10.31 0.26
C PHE A 138 26.48 11.04 -0.52
N LYS A 139 26.67 12.35 -0.31
CA LYS A 139 27.84 13.07 -0.86
C LYS A 139 29.18 12.50 -0.39
N ASN A 140 29.20 11.84 0.77
CA ASN A 140 30.39 11.26 1.35
C ASN A 140 30.71 9.85 0.78
N TYR A 141 29.81 9.27 -0.03
CA TYR A 141 29.89 7.93 -0.57
C TYR A 141 29.80 7.97 -2.10
N LYS A 142 30.88 8.32 -2.76
CA LYS A 142 30.92 8.54 -4.23
C LYS A 142 30.60 7.30 -5.05
N GLU A 143 30.81 6.13 -4.49
CA GLU A 143 30.51 4.84 -5.09
C GLU A 143 29.03 4.50 -5.09
N ILE A 144 28.24 5.15 -4.21
CA ILE A 144 26.78 5.05 -4.21
C ILE A 144 26.24 6.03 -5.23
N TYR A 145 25.70 5.50 -6.30
CA TYR A 145 25.07 6.29 -7.34
C TYR A 145 23.55 6.11 -7.30
N ASN A 146 22.82 7.03 -7.90
CA ASN A 146 21.36 6.99 -7.97
C ASN A 146 20.70 6.83 -6.58
N SER A 147 21.23 7.58 -5.59
CA SER A 147 20.71 7.57 -4.22
C SER A 147 19.60 8.59 -4.05
N SER A 148 18.57 8.22 -3.31
CA SER A 148 17.50 9.15 -2.90
C SER A 148 17.07 8.89 -1.47
N VAL A 149 16.59 9.94 -0.81
CA VAL A 149 15.90 9.87 0.48
C VAL A 149 14.58 10.58 0.32
N GLY A 150 13.53 9.97 0.82
CA GLY A 150 12.21 10.60 0.77
C GLY A 150 11.35 10.27 1.97
N ILE A 151 10.30 11.05 2.12
CA ILE A 151 9.22 10.79 3.06
C ILE A 151 7.90 10.92 2.33
N SER A 152 7.02 9.97 2.55
CA SER A 152 5.65 10.02 2.04
C SER A 152 4.66 9.66 3.14
N GLY A 153 3.46 10.19 3.06
CA GLY A 153 2.44 9.89 4.04
C GLY A 153 1.03 9.95 3.50
N LEU A 154 0.18 9.15 4.11
CA LEU A 154 -1.25 9.07 3.83
C LEU A 154 -2.04 9.31 5.11
N ASP A 155 -3.02 10.21 5.02
CA ASP A 155 -4.08 10.41 6.02
C ASP A 155 -5.41 10.12 5.34
N MET A 156 -6.07 9.04 5.73
CA MET A 156 -7.31 8.56 5.10
C MET A 156 -8.37 8.24 6.15
N GLU A 157 -9.62 8.51 5.81
CA GLU A 157 -10.80 8.04 6.53
C GLU A 157 -11.58 7.09 5.63
N VAL A 158 -11.83 5.89 6.12
CA VAL A 158 -12.53 4.83 5.38
C VAL A 158 -13.89 4.57 6.01
N TYR A 159 -14.91 4.50 5.15
CA TYR A 159 -16.27 4.07 5.50
C TYR A 159 -16.58 2.84 4.66
N LYS A 160 -16.93 1.74 5.29
CA LYS A 160 -17.32 0.50 4.63
C LYS A 160 -18.70 0.07 5.12
N GLN A 161 -19.52 -0.39 4.19
CA GLN A 161 -20.80 -1.04 4.48
C GLN A 161 -20.96 -2.21 3.51
N THR A 162 -21.49 -3.33 4.02
CA THR A 162 -21.82 -4.51 3.21
C THR A 162 -23.29 -4.83 3.31
N SER A 163 -23.80 -5.65 2.38
CA SER A 163 -25.16 -6.20 2.43
C SER A 163 -25.39 -7.16 3.59
N GLU A 164 -24.33 -7.57 4.28
CA GLU A 164 -24.36 -8.45 5.46
C GLU A 164 -24.32 -7.65 6.76
N ASP A 165 -24.75 -6.38 6.71
CA ASP A 165 -24.83 -5.46 7.85
C ASP A 165 -23.49 -5.15 8.53
N VAL A 166 -22.37 -5.39 7.86
CA VAL A 166 -21.07 -4.89 8.33
C VAL A 166 -20.98 -3.40 8.08
N THR A 167 -20.84 -2.63 9.14
CA THR A 167 -20.62 -1.17 9.07
C THR A 167 -19.31 -0.84 9.79
N MET A 168 -18.40 -0.15 9.09
CA MET A 168 -17.11 0.24 9.63
C MET A 168 -16.74 1.67 9.25
N LYS A 169 -16.22 2.40 10.22
CA LYS A 169 -15.54 3.68 10.03
C LYS A 169 -14.19 3.60 10.73
N GLN A 170 -13.12 3.87 10.01
CA GLN A 170 -11.78 3.87 10.59
C GLN A 170 -10.86 4.89 9.92
N PRO A 171 -9.97 5.54 10.67
CA PRO A 171 -8.83 6.23 10.09
C PRO A 171 -7.77 5.21 9.65
N VAL A 172 -7.11 5.51 8.54
CA VAL A 172 -5.92 4.77 8.09
C VAL A 172 -4.84 5.81 7.84
N THR A 173 -3.81 5.79 8.65
CA THR A 173 -2.71 6.74 8.56
C THR A 173 -1.38 6.01 8.57
N TYR A 174 -0.46 6.48 7.75
CA TYR A 174 0.94 6.07 7.82
C TYR A 174 1.86 7.15 7.28
N VAL A 175 3.10 7.10 7.69
CA VAL A 175 4.21 7.87 7.15
C VAL A 175 5.38 6.92 6.96
N ASN A 176 5.96 6.93 5.78
CA ASN A 176 7.14 6.15 5.45
C ASN A 176 8.29 7.08 5.06
N LEU A 177 9.37 7.02 5.82
CA LEU A 177 10.65 7.58 5.41
C LEU A 177 11.45 6.45 4.76
N PHE A 178 11.95 6.70 3.56
CA PHE A 178 12.72 5.72 2.81
C PHE A 178 14.06 6.32 2.36
N ALA A 179 15.07 5.46 2.25
CA ALA A 179 16.30 5.75 1.56
C ALA A 179 16.62 4.58 0.62
N GLN A 180 17.11 4.87 -0.55
CA GLN A 180 17.55 3.87 -1.52
C GLN A 180 18.86 4.29 -2.16
N GLY A 181 19.62 3.31 -2.63
CA GLY A 181 20.87 3.58 -3.31
C GLY A 181 21.40 2.34 -4.02
N TYR A 182 22.32 2.57 -4.93
CA TYR A 182 22.91 1.52 -5.74
C TYR A 182 24.42 1.66 -5.77
N VAL A 183 25.11 0.54 -5.76
CA VAL A 183 26.55 0.41 -5.96
C VAL A 183 26.84 -0.55 -7.10
N THR A 184 28.02 -0.43 -7.70
CA THR A 184 28.50 -1.40 -8.69
C THR A 184 29.74 -2.08 -8.13
N THR A 185 29.78 -3.38 -8.14
CA THR A 185 30.93 -4.19 -7.73
C THR A 185 32.08 -4.05 -8.75
N GLU A 186 33.26 -4.55 -8.43
CA GLU A 186 34.42 -4.47 -9.33
C GLU A 186 34.24 -5.27 -10.63
N ASP A 187 33.45 -6.34 -10.57
CA ASP A 187 33.06 -7.18 -11.71
C ASP A 187 31.86 -6.64 -12.49
N GLY A 188 31.33 -5.46 -12.11
CA GLY A 188 30.28 -4.76 -12.84
C GLY A 188 28.86 -5.14 -12.43
N VAL A 189 28.66 -5.93 -11.40
CA VAL A 189 27.33 -6.28 -10.90
C VAL A 189 26.70 -5.09 -10.15
N ARG A 190 25.47 -4.75 -10.50
CA ARG A 190 24.70 -3.71 -9.81
C ARG A 190 24.01 -4.30 -8.58
N ILE A 191 24.25 -3.70 -7.43
CA ILE A 191 23.61 -4.03 -6.15
C ILE A 191 22.81 -2.81 -5.70
N GLY A 192 21.55 -3.01 -5.32
CA GLY A 192 20.70 -1.98 -4.74
C GLY A 192 20.14 -2.45 -3.41
N ASP A 193 19.90 -1.51 -2.52
CA ASP A 193 19.28 -1.74 -1.22
C ASP A 193 18.38 -0.56 -0.84
N ALA A 194 17.47 -0.77 0.10
CA ALA A 194 16.53 0.24 0.57
C ALA A 194 16.32 0.14 2.09
N LEU A 195 16.26 1.30 2.73
CA LEU A 195 15.83 1.47 4.12
C LEU A 195 14.40 2.01 4.12
N SER A 196 13.53 1.46 4.96
CA SER A 196 12.18 1.96 5.19
C SER A 196 11.90 2.10 6.68
N ILE A 197 11.34 3.24 7.09
CA ILE A 197 10.92 3.52 8.47
C ILE A 197 9.45 3.91 8.42
N LEU A 198 8.58 3.00 8.84
CA LEU A 198 7.14 3.17 8.80
C LEU A 198 6.62 3.52 10.19
N VAL A 199 5.85 4.61 10.27
CA VAL A 199 5.16 5.04 11.49
C VAL A 199 3.71 5.43 11.19
N ALA A 200 2.88 5.53 12.22
CA ALA A 200 1.47 5.89 12.04
C ALA A 200 1.28 7.38 11.69
N ARG A 201 2.14 8.27 12.20
CA ARG A 201 1.98 9.73 12.07
C ARG A 201 3.33 10.44 11.90
N PRO A 202 3.36 11.64 11.29
CA PRO A 202 4.61 12.40 11.12
C PRO A 202 5.35 12.68 12.44
N GLN A 203 4.62 12.91 13.53
CA GLN A 203 5.19 13.19 14.84
C GLN A 203 5.77 11.96 15.55
N ASP A 204 5.46 10.76 15.10
CA ASP A 204 6.00 9.50 15.62
C ASP A 204 7.35 9.13 14.98
N MET A 205 7.77 9.89 13.94
CA MET A 205 9.04 9.66 13.26
C MET A 205 10.21 9.90 14.23
N PRO A 206 11.26 9.08 14.16
CA PRO A 206 12.47 9.27 14.98
C PRO A 206 13.07 10.66 14.84
N SER A 207 13.90 11.04 15.80
CA SER A 207 14.61 12.32 15.77
C SER A 207 15.50 12.44 14.54
N LEU A 208 15.79 13.68 14.10
CA LEU A 208 16.71 13.91 12.98
C LEU A 208 18.08 13.24 13.21
N GLU A 209 18.58 13.27 14.43
CA GLU A 209 19.85 12.63 14.81
C GLU A 209 19.80 11.11 14.63
N ASP A 210 18.70 10.47 15.01
CA ASP A 210 18.54 9.03 14.86
C ASP A 210 18.30 8.65 13.38
N LEU A 211 17.58 9.48 12.64
CA LEU A 211 17.44 9.31 11.20
C LEU A 211 18.79 9.42 10.48
N LYS A 212 19.64 10.39 10.84
CA LYS A 212 21.00 10.50 10.31
C LYS A 212 21.82 9.26 10.59
N LYS A 213 21.78 8.73 11.81
CA LYS A 213 22.47 7.47 12.16
C LYS A 213 22.00 6.32 11.28
N LYS A 214 20.69 6.16 11.10
CA LYS A 214 20.10 5.08 10.28
C LYS A 214 20.50 5.21 8.80
N VAL A 215 20.40 6.41 8.22
CA VAL A 215 20.80 6.63 6.81
C VAL A 215 22.31 6.46 6.61
N THR A 216 23.13 6.86 7.58
CA THR A 216 24.58 6.63 7.54
C THR A 216 24.89 5.14 7.60
N ALA A 217 24.30 4.41 8.54
CA ALA A 217 24.47 2.96 8.64
C ALA A 217 24.00 2.23 7.36
N PHE A 218 22.92 2.68 6.73
CA PHE A 218 22.47 2.19 5.45
C PHE A 218 23.51 2.40 4.34
N ALA A 219 24.06 3.62 4.23
CA ALA A 219 25.10 3.91 3.24
C ALA A 219 26.37 3.05 3.46
N GLU A 220 26.81 2.89 4.72
CA GLU A 220 27.94 2.03 5.08
C GLU A 220 27.66 0.55 4.74
N ASN A 221 26.41 0.11 4.92
CA ASN A 221 26.00 -1.27 4.58
C ASN A 221 26.06 -1.51 3.07
N LEU A 222 25.59 -0.56 2.25
CA LEU A 222 25.74 -0.61 0.80
C LEU A 222 27.22 -0.72 0.37
N MET A 223 28.13 0.00 1.04
CA MET A 223 29.56 -0.08 0.77
C MET A 223 30.14 -1.46 1.15
N LYS A 224 29.64 -2.07 2.22
CA LYS A 224 30.01 -3.45 2.58
C LYS A 224 29.50 -4.45 1.54
N LEU A 225 28.25 -4.31 1.09
CA LEU A 225 27.67 -5.16 0.05
C LEU A 225 28.45 -5.07 -1.26
N ARG A 226 28.94 -3.88 -1.64
CA ARG A 226 29.79 -3.68 -2.82
C ARG A 226 31.04 -4.56 -2.80
N ASN A 227 31.60 -4.77 -1.63
CA ASN A 227 32.86 -5.51 -1.42
C ASN A 227 32.60 -6.94 -0.92
N ALA A 228 31.36 -7.38 -0.81
CA ALA A 228 31.02 -8.71 -0.35
C ALA A 228 31.40 -9.76 -1.41
N PRO A 229 31.93 -10.92 -0.99
CA PRO A 229 32.21 -12.01 -1.91
C PRO A 229 30.94 -12.56 -2.53
N VAL A 230 31.03 -12.97 -3.80
CA VAL A 230 29.91 -13.64 -4.47
C VAL A 230 29.71 -15.02 -3.85
N VAL A 231 28.47 -15.38 -3.56
CA VAL A 231 28.12 -16.72 -3.08
C VAL A 231 28.15 -17.66 -4.29
N GLU A 232 29.12 -18.55 -4.32
CA GLU A 232 29.30 -19.52 -5.41
C GLU A 232 28.56 -20.83 -5.16
N GLU A 233 28.19 -21.11 -3.90
CA GLU A 233 27.55 -22.36 -3.53
C GLU A 233 26.03 -22.21 -3.42
N PHE A 234 25.31 -23.20 -3.95
CA PHE A 234 23.86 -23.27 -3.79
C PHE A 234 23.52 -23.67 -2.36
N TYR A 235 22.80 -22.80 -1.63
CA TYR A 235 22.30 -23.09 -0.29
C TYR A 235 20.88 -23.66 -0.33
N SER A 236 20.70 -24.82 0.29
CA SER A 236 19.37 -25.40 0.56
C SER A 236 19.27 -25.72 2.04
N GLY A 237 18.39 -25.01 2.76
CA GLY A 237 18.23 -25.19 4.20
C GLY A 237 17.26 -24.18 4.81
N PRO A 238 17.09 -24.16 6.13
CA PRO A 238 16.24 -23.21 6.83
C PRO A 238 16.73 -21.77 6.62
N VAL A 239 15.79 -20.85 6.36
CA VAL A 239 16.04 -19.42 6.23
C VAL A 239 15.22 -18.68 7.28
N LEU A 240 15.86 -17.85 8.07
CA LEU A 240 15.21 -16.92 8.99
C LEU A 240 15.09 -15.56 8.31
N PHE A 241 13.85 -15.08 8.17
CA PHE A 241 13.60 -13.71 7.74
C PHE A 241 13.42 -12.85 8.98
N GLU A 242 14.20 -11.78 9.09
CA GLU A 242 14.08 -10.78 10.16
C GLU A 242 13.46 -9.50 9.63
N ASP A 243 13.13 -8.56 10.52
CA ASP A 243 12.49 -7.29 10.19
C ASP A 243 13.20 -6.57 9.03
N GLY A 244 12.44 -6.32 7.94
CA GLY A 244 12.92 -5.63 6.74
C GLY A 244 13.44 -6.53 5.62
N ALA A 245 13.34 -7.86 5.76
CA ALA A 245 13.72 -8.82 4.72
C ALA A 245 12.53 -9.17 3.78
#